data_d799c2f28bd65fbd1475aa4f4bcc6d0e
#
_entry.id   d799c2f28bd65fbd1475aa4f4bcc6d0e
#
_cell.length_a   1.000
_cell.length_b   1.000
_cell.length_c   1.000
_cell.angle_alpha   90.00
_cell.angle_beta   90.00
_cell.angle_gamma   90.00
#
_symmetry.space_group_name_H-M   'P 1'
#
loop_
_entity.id
_entity.type
_entity.pdbx_description
1 polymer ?
#
loop_
_entity_poly.entity_id
_entity_poly.type
_entity_poly.pdbx_seq_one_letter_code
_entity_poly.pdbx_strand_id
1 'polypeptide(L)'
;MSAPKVFFAATLPAAPRRALLGLGLVSLALGLIGCDQQNISELREGVATEADVRARFGTPEQIWEAQDMASLPVPGVVAEPGARTLEYNRQPEGTVNYMITIAPDGRMSALRQVLTLDNFARVQPGMSMEQVRKMLGKPRKVTTYALKQETHYDWRYLNPPNTQMLFTAVMDSNLRVIRTMSVEERSVNPQVRN
;
A
#
# COMPACT_ATOMS: atom_id res chain seq x y z
N MET A 1 44.81 65.98 36.62
CA MET A 1 43.68 66.29 35.72
C MET A 1 43.25 64.97 35.11
N SER A 2 42.20 64.33 35.70
CA SER A 2 41.69 63.02 35.29
C SER A 2 40.40 63.20 34.50
N ALA A 3 40.33 62.64 33.30
CA ALA A 3 39.14 62.62 32.47
C ALA A 3 38.21 61.42 32.82
N PRO A 4 36.88 61.58 32.84
CA PRO A 4 35.96 60.47 33.15
C PRO A 4 35.72 59.61 31.94
N LYS A 5 35.74 58.30 32.16
CA LYS A 5 35.32 57.26 31.18
C LYS A 5 33.80 57.20 31.18
N VAL A 6 33.21 57.45 30.01
CA VAL A 6 31.77 57.25 29.76
C VAL A 6 31.53 55.80 29.32
N PHE A 7 30.79 55.05 30.11
CA PHE A 7 30.29 53.72 29.72
C PHE A 7 29.00 53.89 28.93
N PHE A 8 29.01 53.50 27.66
CA PHE A 8 27.81 53.32 26.87
C PHE A 8 27.25 51.89 27.13
N ALA A 9 26.10 51.82 27.78
CA ALA A 9 25.34 50.59 27.89
C ALA A 9 24.51 50.44 26.63
N ALA A 10 24.86 49.44 25.82
CA ALA A 10 24.05 49.04 24.67
C ALA A 10 22.86 48.19 25.14
N THR A 11 21.68 48.74 25.08
CA THR A 11 20.40 48.01 25.27
C THR A 11 20.07 47.22 24.02
N LEU A 12 20.12 45.88 24.11
CA LEU A 12 19.61 44.95 23.09
C LEU A 12 18.08 44.98 23.07
N PRO A 13 17.45 45.07 21.87
CA PRO A 13 15.99 45.01 21.78
C PRO A 13 15.49 43.58 22.04
N ALA A 14 14.49 43.47 22.90
CA ALA A 14 13.81 42.22 23.20
C ALA A 14 13.08 41.68 21.95
N ALA A 15 13.48 40.52 21.44
CA ALA A 15 12.80 39.83 20.37
C ALA A 15 11.41 39.32 20.83
N PRO A 16 10.36 39.46 20.02
CA PRO A 16 9.03 39.04 20.42
C PRO A 16 8.94 37.49 20.48
N ARG A 17 8.60 37.01 21.65
CA ARG A 17 8.40 35.56 21.97
C ARG A 17 7.36 34.81 21.12
N ARG A 18 6.75 35.45 20.13
CA ARG A 18 5.68 34.87 19.30
C ARG A 18 6.17 34.21 18.01
N ALA A 19 7.45 34.30 17.63
CA ALA A 19 8.00 33.75 16.39
C ALA A 19 8.49 32.29 16.48
N LEU A 20 8.57 31.71 17.68
CA LEU A 20 9.11 30.35 17.90
C LEU A 20 8.05 29.22 17.89
N LEU A 21 6.76 29.55 17.89
CA LEU A 21 5.67 28.56 17.88
C LEU A 21 5.21 28.17 16.47
N GLY A 22 5.67 28.87 15.41
CA GLY A 22 5.28 28.58 14.04
C GLY A 22 6.14 27.54 13.32
N LEU A 23 7.39 27.29 13.78
CA LEU A 23 8.32 26.39 13.08
C LEU A 23 8.17 24.91 13.48
N GLY A 24 7.52 24.63 14.61
CA GLY A 24 7.36 23.26 15.13
C GLY A 24 6.25 22.44 14.45
N LEU A 25 5.27 23.08 13.80
CA LEU A 25 4.10 22.41 13.23
C LEU A 25 4.26 22.00 11.74
N VAL A 26 5.23 22.58 11.04
CA VAL A 26 5.49 22.27 9.63
C VAL A 26 6.35 21.01 9.48
N SER A 27 7.13 20.62 10.49
CA SER A 27 8.03 19.47 10.43
C SER A 27 7.32 18.10 10.60
N LEU A 28 6.07 18.06 11.03
CA LEU A 28 5.34 16.82 11.31
C LEU A 28 4.56 16.27 10.09
N ALA A 29 4.41 17.08 9.03
CA ALA A 29 3.62 16.69 7.85
C ALA A 29 4.43 16.06 6.70
N LEU A 30 5.77 16.08 6.77
CA LEU A 30 6.66 15.56 5.71
C LEU A 30 7.11 14.11 5.91
N GLY A 31 6.64 13.44 6.96
CA GLY A 31 7.10 12.08 7.33
C GLY A 31 6.34 10.89 6.71
N LEU A 32 5.31 11.10 5.88
CA LEU A 32 4.39 10.01 5.53
C LEU A 32 4.56 9.39 4.13
N ILE A 33 5.50 9.86 3.31
CA ILE A 33 5.59 9.41 1.89
C ILE A 33 6.72 8.40 1.64
N GLY A 34 7.54 8.07 2.62
CA GLY A 34 8.67 7.15 2.47
C GLY A 34 8.61 5.85 3.27
N CYS A 35 7.54 5.62 4.05
CA CYS A 35 7.53 4.58 5.09
C CYS A 35 7.56 3.13 4.56
N ASP A 36 6.90 2.82 3.43
CA ASP A 36 6.82 1.42 2.99
C ASP A 36 8.15 0.88 2.46
N GLN A 37 8.92 1.67 1.73
CA GLN A 37 10.21 1.22 1.18
C GLN A 37 11.24 0.96 2.29
N GLN A 38 11.28 1.82 3.30
CA GLN A 38 12.14 1.64 4.46
C GLN A 38 11.69 0.47 5.33
N ASN A 39 10.38 0.31 5.55
CA ASN A 39 9.79 -0.81 6.26
C ASN A 39 10.14 -2.16 5.61
N ILE A 40 10.09 -2.25 4.27
CA ILE A 40 10.41 -3.46 3.51
C ILE A 40 11.90 -3.80 3.64
N SER A 41 12.81 -2.82 3.53
CA SER A 41 14.26 -3.06 3.55
C SER A 41 14.76 -3.63 4.88
N GLU A 42 14.04 -3.42 5.96
CA GLU A 42 14.38 -3.89 7.30
C GLU A 42 13.82 -5.30 7.62
N LEU A 43 12.85 -5.76 6.82
CA LEU A 43 12.27 -7.10 6.98
C LEU A 43 13.00 -8.11 6.11
N ARG A 44 13.64 -9.09 6.75
CA ARG A 44 14.33 -10.19 6.05
C ARG A 44 13.52 -11.47 6.14
N GLU A 45 13.31 -12.11 5.00
CA GLU A 45 12.69 -13.43 4.93
C GLU A 45 13.50 -14.45 5.75
N GLY A 46 12.82 -15.31 6.48
CA GLY A 46 13.41 -16.30 7.40
C GLY A 46 13.92 -15.74 8.73
N VAL A 47 13.96 -14.41 8.91
CA VAL A 47 14.47 -13.75 10.13
C VAL A 47 13.39 -12.95 10.84
N ALA A 48 12.72 -12.03 10.12
CA ALA A 48 11.67 -11.18 10.67
C ALA A 48 10.49 -12.03 11.18
N THR A 49 9.95 -11.66 12.33
CA THR A 49 8.79 -12.32 12.93
C THR A 49 7.48 -11.64 12.49
N GLU A 50 6.33 -12.30 12.74
CA GLU A 50 5.03 -11.65 12.55
C GLU A 50 4.91 -10.35 13.35
N ALA A 51 5.48 -10.30 14.57
CA ALA A 51 5.48 -9.10 15.40
C ALA A 51 6.24 -7.95 14.72
N ASP A 52 7.38 -8.23 14.07
CA ASP A 52 8.14 -7.23 13.32
C ASP A 52 7.35 -6.73 12.12
N VAL A 53 6.66 -7.61 11.40
CA VAL A 53 5.79 -7.24 10.29
C VAL A 53 4.67 -6.32 10.76
N ARG A 54 3.96 -6.70 11.84
CA ARG A 54 2.87 -5.89 12.41
C ARG A 54 3.33 -4.55 12.96
N ALA A 55 4.53 -4.48 13.53
CA ALA A 55 5.11 -3.23 14.01
C ALA A 55 5.33 -2.21 12.88
N ARG A 56 5.63 -2.70 11.66
CA ARG A 56 5.92 -1.86 10.49
C ARG A 56 4.73 -1.60 9.58
N PHE A 57 3.90 -2.62 9.35
CA PHE A 57 2.76 -2.55 8.44
C PHE A 57 1.43 -2.26 9.13
N GLY A 58 1.38 -2.41 10.46
CA GLY A 58 0.16 -2.28 11.26
C GLY A 58 -0.69 -3.55 11.27
N THR A 59 -1.98 -3.39 11.47
CA THR A 59 -2.95 -4.49 11.44
C THR A 59 -3.22 -4.89 9.98
N PRO A 60 -3.15 -6.19 9.62
CA PRO A 60 -3.51 -6.64 8.29
C PRO A 60 -5.00 -6.45 8.03
N GLU A 61 -5.37 -6.17 6.79
CA GLU A 61 -6.77 -6.08 6.33
C GLU A 61 -7.47 -7.43 6.40
N GLN A 62 -6.74 -8.50 6.11
CA GLN A 62 -7.22 -9.88 6.11
C GLN A 62 -6.07 -10.84 6.44
N ILE A 63 -6.40 -11.97 7.04
CA ILE A 63 -5.49 -13.11 7.24
C ILE A 63 -6.08 -14.30 6.47
N TRP A 64 -5.26 -14.89 5.62
CA TRP A 64 -5.59 -16.09 4.85
C TRP A 64 -4.82 -17.28 5.41
N GLU A 65 -5.52 -18.36 5.72
CA GLU A 65 -4.89 -19.60 6.16
C GLU A 65 -4.26 -20.35 4.96
N ALA A 66 -3.35 -21.28 5.24
CA ALA A 66 -2.66 -22.05 4.20
C ALA A 66 -3.61 -22.72 3.22
N GLN A 67 -4.70 -23.32 3.71
CA GLN A 67 -5.71 -23.96 2.88
C GLN A 67 -6.43 -23.00 1.94
N ASP A 68 -6.61 -21.75 2.34
CA ASP A 68 -7.24 -20.72 1.53
C ASP A 68 -6.38 -20.33 0.34
N MET A 69 -5.05 -20.41 0.52
CA MET A 69 -4.06 -20.06 -0.50
C MET A 69 -3.67 -21.22 -1.41
N ALA A 70 -3.91 -22.47 -0.99
CA ALA A 70 -3.46 -23.67 -1.69
C ALA A 70 -4.01 -23.84 -3.12
N SER A 71 -5.18 -23.27 -3.41
CA SER A 71 -5.85 -23.38 -4.72
C SER A 71 -5.49 -22.28 -5.71
N LEU A 72 -4.56 -21.37 -5.35
CA LEU A 72 -4.22 -20.25 -6.22
C LEU A 72 -3.14 -20.60 -7.24
N PRO A 73 -3.29 -20.17 -8.50
CA PRO A 73 -2.27 -20.34 -9.54
C PRO A 73 -1.14 -19.30 -9.40
N VAL A 74 -0.63 -19.07 -8.19
CA VAL A 74 0.40 -18.08 -7.91
C VAL A 74 1.72 -18.78 -7.57
N PRO A 75 2.78 -18.62 -8.39
CA PRO A 75 4.09 -19.21 -8.10
C PRO A 75 4.64 -18.73 -6.77
N GLY A 76 5.19 -19.67 -6.00
CA GLY A 76 5.85 -19.39 -4.74
C GLY A 76 4.91 -19.10 -3.57
N VAL A 77 3.61 -19.28 -3.71
CA VAL A 77 2.70 -19.46 -2.59
C VAL A 77 2.81 -20.92 -2.17
N VAL A 78 3.66 -21.20 -1.20
CA VAL A 78 3.74 -22.52 -0.59
C VAL A 78 2.65 -22.57 0.47
N ALA A 79 1.64 -23.41 0.25
CA ALA A 79 0.59 -23.67 1.24
C ALA A 79 1.11 -24.67 2.29
N GLU A 80 2.13 -24.25 3.04
CA GLU A 80 2.65 -25.05 4.16
C GLU A 80 1.60 -25.07 5.28
N PRO A 81 1.20 -26.25 5.79
CA PRO A 81 0.24 -26.34 6.87
C PRO A 81 0.65 -25.50 8.09
N GLY A 82 -0.27 -24.64 8.58
CA GLY A 82 0.00 -23.70 9.66
C GLY A 82 0.63 -22.37 9.23
N ALA A 83 0.99 -22.20 7.96
CA ALA A 83 1.37 -20.90 7.42
C ALA A 83 0.15 -19.99 7.28
N ARG A 84 0.35 -18.68 7.38
CA ARG A 84 -0.68 -17.65 7.22
C ARG A 84 -0.19 -16.56 6.29
N THR A 85 -1.09 -16.02 5.46
CA THR A 85 -0.77 -14.87 4.61
C THR A 85 -1.53 -13.65 5.10
N LEU A 86 -0.79 -12.61 5.44
CA LEU A 86 -1.29 -11.32 5.91
C LEU A 86 -1.47 -10.40 4.72
N GLU A 87 -2.68 -9.89 4.49
CA GLU A 87 -3.01 -8.93 3.44
C GLU A 87 -2.85 -7.50 3.97
N TYR A 88 -2.02 -6.71 3.30
CA TYR A 88 -1.84 -5.29 3.56
C TYR A 88 -2.19 -4.47 2.33
N ASN A 89 -3.26 -3.72 2.43
CA ASN A 89 -3.78 -2.90 1.35
C ASN A 89 -3.28 -1.45 1.45
N ARG A 90 -2.86 -0.86 0.32
CA ARG A 90 -2.53 0.57 0.20
C ARG A 90 -3.50 1.33 -0.71
N GLN A 91 -4.53 0.64 -1.21
CA GLN A 91 -5.63 1.27 -1.94
C GLN A 91 -6.56 2.03 -0.97
N PRO A 92 -7.27 3.07 -1.40
CA PRO A 92 -7.36 3.58 -2.77
C PRO A 92 -6.25 4.56 -3.16
N GLU A 93 -5.46 5.07 -2.20
CA GLU A 93 -4.48 6.14 -2.48
C GLU A 93 -3.17 5.62 -3.05
N GLY A 94 -2.75 4.43 -2.61
CA GLY A 94 -1.52 3.81 -3.08
C GLY A 94 -1.68 3.01 -4.38
N THR A 95 -0.54 2.54 -4.89
CA THR A 95 -0.42 1.77 -6.14
C THR A 95 0.10 0.35 -5.88
N VAL A 96 0.15 -0.06 -4.64
CA VAL A 96 0.69 -1.34 -4.19
C VAL A 96 -0.24 -2.02 -3.19
N ASN A 97 -0.23 -3.35 -3.18
CA ASN A 97 -0.76 -4.20 -2.13
C ASN A 97 0.29 -5.25 -1.79
N TYR A 98 0.36 -5.65 -0.53
CA TYR A 98 1.32 -6.64 -0.07
C TYR A 98 0.62 -7.88 0.47
N MET A 99 1.15 -9.05 0.10
CA MET A 99 0.87 -10.33 0.72
C MET A 99 2.14 -10.80 1.43
N ILE A 100 2.05 -10.92 2.76
CA ILE A 100 3.19 -11.30 3.60
C ILE A 100 2.89 -12.64 4.24
N THR A 101 3.68 -13.66 3.91
CA THR A 101 3.48 -15.01 4.43
C THR A 101 4.31 -15.22 5.69
N ILE A 102 3.65 -15.71 6.72
CA ILE A 102 4.25 -16.13 7.98
C ILE A 102 4.24 -17.65 8.02
N ALA A 103 5.42 -18.25 8.17
CA ALA A 103 5.60 -19.68 8.28
C ALA A 103 5.08 -20.21 9.63
N PRO A 104 4.91 -21.53 9.81
CA PRO A 104 4.41 -22.12 11.05
C PRO A 104 5.26 -21.80 12.29
N ASP A 105 6.55 -21.51 12.09
CA ASP A 105 7.48 -21.10 13.17
C ASP A 105 7.32 -19.63 13.59
N GLY A 106 6.37 -18.90 12.97
CA GLY A 106 6.09 -17.48 13.26
C GLY A 106 7.01 -16.49 12.55
N ARG A 107 7.89 -16.95 11.64
CA ARG A 107 8.79 -16.09 10.84
C ARG A 107 8.18 -15.74 9.49
N MET A 108 8.52 -14.58 8.98
CA MET A 108 8.14 -14.15 7.64
C MET A 108 8.91 -14.99 6.60
N SER A 109 8.20 -15.81 5.83
CA SER A 109 8.78 -16.62 4.75
C SER A 109 8.74 -15.91 3.39
N ALA A 110 7.83 -14.95 3.18
CA ALA A 110 7.77 -14.18 1.95
C ALA A 110 7.11 -12.82 2.17
N LEU A 111 7.62 -11.78 1.48
CA LEU A 111 7.01 -10.47 1.34
C LEU A 111 6.84 -10.15 -0.16
N ARG A 112 5.61 -10.01 -0.63
CA ARG A 112 5.32 -9.83 -2.06
C ARG A 112 4.42 -8.63 -2.30
N GLN A 113 4.86 -7.72 -3.17
CA GLN A 113 3.98 -6.75 -3.80
C GLN A 113 3.20 -7.49 -4.90
N VAL A 114 1.87 -7.40 -4.89
CA VAL A 114 1.03 -8.25 -5.72
C VAL A 114 0.36 -7.55 -6.91
N LEU A 115 0.39 -6.21 -7.00
CA LEU A 115 -0.15 -5.47 -8.14
C LEU A 115 0.89 -5.39 -9.26
N THR A 116 1.15 -6.52 -9.91
CA THR A 116 2.14 -6.69 -10.98
C THR A 116 1.49 -7.17 -12.26
N LEU A 117 2.11 -6.87 -13.41
CA LEU A 117 1.63 -7.33 -14.71
C LEU A 117 1.50 -8.85 -14.77
N ASP A 118 2.45 -9.59 -14.15
CA ASP A 118 2.42 -11.05 -14.10
C ASP A 118 1.20 -11.58 -13.34
N ASN A 119 0.86 -10.97 -12.20
CA ASN A 119 -0.32 -11.37 -11.43
C ASN A 119 -1.62 -10.99 -12.16
N PHE A 120 -1.65 -9.83 -12.82
CA PHE A 120 -2.81 -9.44 -13.62
C PHE A 120 -3.06 -10.40 -14.78
N ALA A 121 -2.00 -10.85 -15.46
CA ALA A 121 -2.09 -11.82 -16.55
C ALA A 121 -2.64 -13.20 -16.11
N ARG A 122 -2.53 -13.52 -14.82
CA ARG A 122 -3.07 -14.76 -14.23
C ARG A 122 -4.53 -14.69 -13.84
N VAL A 123 -5.13 -13.49 -13.82
CA VAL A 123 -6.56 -13.36 -13.58
C VAL A 123 -7.30 -13.78 -14.84
N GLN A 124 -7.95 -14.94 -14.79
CA GLN A 124 -8.59 -15.58 -15.93
C GLN A 124 -10.11 -15.61 -15.78
N PRO A 125 -10.87 -15.63 -16.90
CA PRO A 125 -12.31 -15.86 -16.88
C PRO A 125 -12.67 -17.12 -16.07
N GLY A 126 -13.77 -17.05 -15.31
CA GLY A 126 -14.25 -18.09 -14.42
C GLY A 126 -13.70 -18.04 -12.99
N MET A 127 -12.61 -17.32 -12.74
CA MET A 127 -12.12 -17.12 -11.36
C MET A 127 -13.15 -16.41 -10.50
N SER A 128 -13.28 -16.81 -9.23
CA SER A 128 -14.13 -16.12 -8.27
C SER A 128 -13.47 -14.82 -7.77
N MET A 129 -14.29 -13.89 -7.28
CA MET A 129 -13.78 -12.65 -6.64
C MET A 129 -12.85 -12.96 -5.47
N GLU A 130 -13.13 -14.00 -4.71
CA GLU A 130 -12.27 -14.42 -3.60
C GLU A 130 -10.88 -14.85 -4.08
N GLN A 131 -10.82 -15.64 -5.17
CA GLN A 131 -9.55 -16.04 -5.78
C GLN A 131 -8.77 -14.82 -6.27
N VAL A 132 -9.45 -13.86 -6.95
CA VAL A 132 -8.81 -12.62 -7.40
C VAL A 132 -8.31 -11.79 -6.21
N ARG A 133 -9.10 -11.68 -5.13
CA ARG A 133 -8.67 -10.97 -3.92
C ARG A 133 -7.46 -11.61 -3.25
N LYS A 134 -7.42 -12.92 -3.15
CA LYS A 134 -6.25 -13.65 -2.62
C LYS A 134 -4.99 -13.41 -3.45
N MET A 135 -5.14 -13.10 -4.75
CA MET A 135 -4.03 -12.79 -5.65
C MET A 135 -3.60 -11.32 -5.61
N LEU A 136 -4.55 -10.38 -5.55
CA LEU A 136 -4.31 -8.95 -5.75
C LEU A 136 -4.55 -8.11 -4.49
N GLY A 137 -5.17 -8.67 -3.45
CA GLY A 137 -5.64 -7.93 -2.30
C GLY A 137 -6.93 -7.17 -2.58
N LYS A 138 -7.37 -6.37 -1.60
CA LYS A 138 -8.59 -5.57 -1.66
C LYS A 138 -8.54 -4.57 -2.82
N PRO A 139 -9.60 -4.45 -3.62
CA PRO A 139 -9.69 -3.48 -4.68
C PRO A 139 -9.80 -2.05 -4.13
N ARG A 140 -9.38 -1.09 -4.94
CA ARG A 140 -9.54 0.34 -4.70
C ARG A 140 -11.00 0.77 -4.73
N LYS A 141 -11.73 0.25 -5.72
CA LYS A 141 -13.12 0.63 -6.00
C LYS A 141 -13.90 -0.56 -6.54
N VAL A 142 -15.17 -0.60 -6.16
CA VAL A 142 -16.14 -1.55 -6.70
C VAL A 142 -17.29 -0.74 -7.30
N THR A 143 -17.65 -1.02 -8.56
CA THR A 143 -18.74 -0.34 -9.26
C THR A 143 -19.67 -1.36 -9.90
N THR A 144 -20.95 -1.35 -9.52
CA THR A 144 -21.96 -2.24 -10.10
C THR A 144 -22.73 -1.53 -11.22
N TYR A 145 -22.80 -2.19 -12.37
CA TYR A 145 -23.56 -1.76 -13.55
C TYR A 145 -24.79 -2.66 -13.72
N ALA A 146 -25.88 -2.30 -13.05
CA ALA A 146 -27.08 -3.12 -12.96
C ALA A 146 -27.66 -3.54 -14.34
N LEU A 147 -27.72 -2.59 -15.30
CA LEU A 147 -28.22 -2.87 -16.66
C LEU A 147 -27.38 -3.89 -17.44
N LYS A 148 -26.09 -3.98 -17.13
CA LYS A 148 -25.15 -4.94 -17.76
C LYS A 148 -25.01 -6.21 -16.95
N GLN A 149 -25.57 -6.26 -15.73
CA GLN A 149 -25.34 -7.33 -14.76
C GLN A 149 -23.86 -7.59 -14.49
N GLU A 150 -23.05 -6.51 -14.50
CA GLU A 150 -21.60 -6.56 -14.29
C GLU A 150 -21.23 -5.80 -13.03
N THR A 151 -20.22 -6.31 -12.31
CA THR A 151 -19.54 -5.58 -11.23
C THR A 151 -18.06 -5.46 -11.57
N HIS A 152 -17.56 -4.24 -11.57
CA HIS A 152 -16.18 -3.92 -11.85
C HIS A 152 -15.41 -3.74 -10.55
N TYR A 153 -14.27 -4.42 -10.44
CA TYR A 153 -13.33 -4.34 -9.33
C TYR A 153 -12.04 -3.75 -9.85
N ASP A 154 -11.65 -2.58 -9.33
CA ASP A 154 -10.54 -1.80 -9.83
C ASP A 154 -9.37 -1.81 -8.86
N TRP A 155 -8.14 -1.96 -9.38
CA TRP A 155 -6.88 -1.79 -8.66
C TRP A 155 -6.02 -0.76 -9.39
N ARG A 156 -5.51 0.24 -8.64
CA ARG A 156 -4.52 1.17 -9.15
C ARG A 156 -3.14 0.56 -9.03
N TYR A 157 -2.33 0.69 -10.07
CA TYR A 157 -0.95 0.23 -10.08
C TYR A 157 -0.05 1.17 -10.88
N LEU A 158 1.28 1.05 -10.71
CA LEU A 158 2.27 1.73 -11.54
C LEU A 158 2.79 0.79 -12.61
N ASN A 159 2.62 1.19 -13.86
CA ASN A 159 3.29 0.56 -14.99
C ASN A 159 4.61 1.29 -15.27
N PRO A 160 5.75 0.58 -15.42
CA PRO A 160 7.03 1.22 -15.71
C PRO A 160 6.98 2.14 -16.96
N PRO A 161 7.69 3.28 -16.99
CA PRO A 161 8.55 3.78 -15.90
C PRO A 161 7.77 4.43 -14.75
N ASN A 162 6.55 4.98 -14.95
CA ASN A 162 5.81 5.72 -13.92
C ASN A 162 4.37 6.07 -14.32
N THR A 163 3.74 5.25 -15.18
CA THR A 163 2.36 5.49 -15.63
C THR A 163 1.37 4.91 -14.64
N GLN A 164 0.47 5.75 -14.11
CA GLN A 164 -0.63 5.29 -13.28
C GLN A 164 -1.69 4.60 -14.13
N MET A 165 -1.99 3.36 -13.80
CA MET A 165 -2.90 2.49 -14.51
C MET A 165 -3.99 1.99 -13.57
N LEU A 166 -5.13 1.63 -14.15
CA LEU A 166 -6.19 0.87 -13.49
C LEU A 166 -6.27 -0.51 -14.14
N PHE A 167 -6.09 -1.55 -13.35
CA PHE A 167 -6.49 -2.90 -13.71
C PHE A 167 -7.92 -3.13 -13.21
N THR A 168 -8.80 -3.61 -14.09
CA THR A 168 -10.19 -3.91 -13.76
C THR A 168 -10.48 -5.38 -14.04
N ALA A 169 -10.96 -6.10 -13.03
CA ALA A 169 -11.62 -7.38 -13.22
C ALA A 169 -13.13 -7.16 -13.29
N VAL A 170 -13.74 -7.52 -14.41
CA VAL A 170 -15.18 -7.45 -14.64
C VAL A 170 -15.80 -8.77 -14.28
N MET A 171 -16.77 -8.74 -13.37
CA MET A 171 -17.45 -9.94 -12.85
C MET A 171 -18.91 -9.96 -13.31
N ASP A 172 -19.43 -11.17 -13.50
CA ASP A 172 -20.86 -11.42 -13.69
C ASP A 172 -21.65 -11.35 -12.35
N SER A 173 -22.95 -11.64 -12.41
CA SER A 173 -23.84 -11.69 -11.24
C SER A 173 -23.46 -12.78 -10.21
N ASN A 174 -22.67 -13.79 -10.60
CA ASN A 174 -22.19 -14.85 -9.72
C ASN A 174 -20.79 -14.56 -9.17
N LEU A 175 -20.30 -13.31 -9.33
CA LEU A 175 -18.96 -12.88 -8.96
C LEU A 175 -17.85 -13.73 -9.58
N ARG A 176 -18.03 -14.08 -10.86
CA ARG A 176 -17.03 -14.74 -11.69
C ARG A 176 -16.46 -13.77 -12.71
N VAL A 177 -15.14 -13.79 -12.87
CA VAL A 177 -14.46 -12.99 -13.89
C VAL A 177 -14.99 -13.37 -15.27
N ILE A 178 -15.46 -12.39 -16.03
CA ILE A 178 -15.83 -12.55 -17.44
C ILE A 178 -14.77 -11.96 -18.39
N ARG A 179 -14.08 -10.93 -17.95
CA ARG A 179 -12.95 -10.30 -18.67
C ARG A 179 -12.13 -9.42 -17.73
N THR A 180 -10.93 -9.09 -18.17
CA THR A 180 -10.07 -8.10 -17.52
C THR A 180 -9.70 -6.99 -18.50
N MET A 181 -9.35 -5.81 -17.99
CA MET A 181 -8.82 -4.71 -18.78
C MET A 181 -7.83 -3.90 -17.97
N SER A 182 -6.87 -3.27 -18.65
CA SER A 182 -5.97 -2.28 -18.07
C SER A 182 -6.03 -1.00 -18.90
N VAL A 183 -6.23 0.13 -18.22
CA VAL A 183 -6.34 1.45 -18.86
C VAL A 183 -5.53 2.49 -18.09
N GLU A 184 -5.04 3.50 -18.77
CA GLU A 184 -4.40 4.63 -18.10
C GLU A 184 -5.42 5.39 -17.25
N GLU A 185 -5.11 5.67 -15.96
CA GLU A 185 -6.06 6.31 -15.05
C GLU A 185 -6.52 7.68 -15.52
N ARG A 186 -5.65 8.46 -16.19
CA ARG A 186 -6.03 9.75 -16.78
C ARG A 186 -7.13 9.65 -17.84
N SER A 187 -7.21 8.51 -18.54
CA SER A 187 -8.21 8.33 -19.61
C SER A 187 -9.62 8.14 -19.05
N VAL A 188 -9.74 7.62 -17.82
CA VAL A 188 -11.04 7.36 -17.17
C VAL A 188 -11.39 8.39 -16.10
N ASN A 189 -10.42 9.18 -15.63
CA ASN A 189 -10.61 10.26 -14.66
C ASN A 189 -9.90 11.56 -15.11
N PRO A 190 -10.53 12.39 -15.96
CA PRO A 190 -9.93 13.63 -16.45
C PRO A 190 -9.59 14.67 -15.38
N GLN A 191 -10.10 14.48 -14.15
CA GLN A 191 -9.85 15.37 -13.00
C GLN A 191 -8.46 15.16 -12.38
N VAL A 192 -7.74 14.10 -12.74
CA VAL A 192 -6.35 13.85 -12.31
C VAL A 192 -5.38 14.60 -13.22
N ARG A 193 -5.66 15.85 -13.53
CA ARG A 193 -4.72 16.76 -14.20
C ARG A 193 -4.04 17.61 -13.12
N ASN A 194 -2.75 17.30 -12.89
CA ASN A 194 -1.74 18.06 -12.11
C ASN A 194 -2.15 18.56 -10.75
#